data_f0095c0dc6680638ff0043292c9ef056
#
_entry.id   f0095c0dc6680638ff0043292c9ef056
#
_cell.length_a   1.000
_cell.length_b   1.000
_cell.length_c   1.000
_cell.angle_alpha   90.00
_cell.angle_beta   90.00
_cell.angle_gamma   90.00
#
_symmetry.space_group_name_H-M   'P 1'
#
loop_
_entity.id
_entity.type
_entity.pdbx_description
1 polymer ?
#
loop_
_entity_poly.entity_id
_entity_poly.type
_entity_poly.pdbx_seq_one_letter_code
_entity_poly.pdbx_strand_id
1 'polypeptide(L)'
;MKKSPPVQPAYILHARPYRDSSLILELLTSDFGRIGCVARGARRDKQRRQQALQPFSPLLVSLLGNRTLKTLGSVENAAARLWLKGRAVYAGLYANELLVRLLPEGEAHYTLFAMYQMLLEALAQLKGDDSNPLEGPLRRFELQLLAELGSCPPLDYCAGSRGTVSEGACYRLELEQGFVPVHRRGGNALRDGEFSGAELLGIVQALESGQWPVGLLPPAKRLTQILLRAMLGDKPLRSRTLFRQVYGK
;
A
#
# COMPACT_ATOMS: atom_id res chain seq x y z
N MET A 1 22.67 -7.19 -33.59
CA MET A 1 21.97 -6.08 -32.91
C MET A 1 21.57 -6.55 -31.51
N LYS A 2 22.07 -5.93 -30.42
CA LYS A 2 21.60 -6.23 -29.08
C LYS A 2 20.16 -5.70 -28.97
N LYS A 3 19.18 -6.59 -28.82
CA LYS A 3 17.80 -6.17 -28.55
C LYS A 3 17.78 -5.26 -27.29
N SER A 4 17.22 -4.07 -27.44
CA SER A 4 16.97 -3.22 -26.28
C SER A 4 16.11 -4.00 -25.27
N PRO A 5 16.40 -3.92 -23.96
CA PRO A 5 15.60 -4.60 -22.97
C PRO A 5 14.15 -4.08 -23.03
N PRO A 6 13.17 -4.94 -22.75
CA PRO A 6 11.76 -4.53 -22.76
C PRO A 6 11.54 -3.38 -21.76
N VAL A 7 10.70 -2.46 -22.17
CA VAL A 7 10.26 -1.33 -21.35
C VAL A 7 8.97 -1.72 -20.64
N GLN A 8 8.86 -1.41 -19.36
CA GLN A 8 7.70 -1.77 -18.54
C GLN A 8 7.25 -0.61 -17.64
N PRO A 9 5.97 -0.59 -17.27
CA PRO A 9 5.45 0.37 -16.29
C PRO A 9 6.10 0.21 -14.92
N ALA A 10 6.38 1.34 -14.27
CA ALA A 10 6.99 1.36 -12.95
C ALA A 10 6.66 2.62 -12.16
N TYR A 11 6.74 2.50 -10.83
CA TYR A 11 6.72 3.60 -9.87
C TYR A 11 7.95 3.54 -8.97
N ILE A 12 8.50 4.70 -8.59
CA ILE A 12 9.57 4.77 -7.60
C ILE A 12 8.94 4.79 -6.21
N LEU A 13 9.23 3.74 -5.42
CA LEU A 13 8.81 3.63 -4.04
C LEU A 13 9.79 4.34 -3.09
N HIS A 14 11.09 4.17 -3.33
CA HIS A 14 12.14 4.76 -2.51
C HIS A 14 13.39 5.05 -3.34
N ALA A 15 14.12 6.11 -2.98
CA ALA A 15 15.39 6.48 -3.58
C ALA A 15 16.39 6.84 -2.49
N ARG A 16 17.65 6.35 -2.61
CA ARG A 16 18.74 6.69 -1.69
C ARG A 16 20.04 6.95 -2.43
N PRO A 17 20.88 7.88 -1.94
CA PRO A 17 22.20 8.10 -2.50
C PRO A 17 23.05 6.81 -2.51
N TYR A 18 23.78 6.63 -3.60
CA TYR A 18 24.70 5.51 -3.77
C TYR A 18 25.97 5.98 -4.48
N ARG A 19 27.13 5.79 -3.85
CA ARG A 19 28.43 6.33 -4.33
C ARG A 19 28.31 7.85 -4.62
N ASP A 20 29.22 8.41 -5.39
CA ASP A 20 29.32 9.85 -5.62
C ASP A 20 28.21 10.44 -6.50
N SER A 21 27.68 9.68 -7.44
CA SER A 21 26.81 10.22 -8.48
C SER A 21 25.55 9.41 -8.77
N SER A 22 25.36 8.27 -8.12
CA SER A 22 24.28 7.33 -8.39
C SER A 22 23.18 7.38 -7.32
N LEU A 23 22.03 6.79 -7.63
CA LEU A 23 20.97 6.46 -6.69
C LEU A 23 20.73 4.95 -6.71
N ILE A 24 20.38 4.37 -5.57
CA ILE A 24 19.67 3.10 -5.52
C ILE A 24 18.18 3.44 -5.41
N LEU A 25 17.40 2.83 -6.30
CA LEU A 25 15.96 2.97 -6.37
C LEU A 25 15.30 1.64 -6.00
N GLU A 26 14.24 1.71 -5.21
CA GLU A 26 13.26 0.64 -5.08
C GLU A 26 12.10 0.98 -6.01
N LEU A 27 11.81 0.11 -6.95
CA LEU A 27 10.73 0.26 -7.91
C LEU A 27 9.62 -0.73 -7.62
N LEU A 28 8.37 -0.34 -7.85
CA LEU A 28 7.26 -1.23 -8.12
C LEU A 28 7.09 -1.28 -9.63
N THR A 29 7.22 -2.47 -10.22
CA THR A 29 7.08 -2.70 -11.66
C THR A 29 5.93 -3.66 -11.94
N SER A 30 5.33 -3.59 -13.14
CA SER A 30 4.27 -4.51 -13.54
C SER A 30 4.78 -5.95 -13.63
N ASP A 31 5.94 -6.17 -14.28
CA ASP A 31 6.40 -7.49 -14.68
C ASP A 31 7.29 -8.20 -13.65
N PHE A 32 7.97 -7.44 -12.78
CA PHE A 32 8.88 -7.98 -11.76
C PHE A 32 8.49 -7.60 -10.32
N GLY A 33 7.33 -6.97 -10.12
CA GLY A 33 6.91 -6.51 -8.79
C GLY A 33 7.91 -5.52 -8.18
N ARG A 34 8.23 -5.68 -6.89
CA ARG A 34 9.24 -4.85 -6.23
C ARG A 34 10.65 -5.26 -6.65
N ILE A 35 11.46 -4.31 -7.10
CA ILE A 35 12.83 -4.59 -7.56
C ILE A 35 13.77 -3.42 -7.27
N GLY A 36 15.00 -3.74 -6.84
CA GLY A 36 16.07 -2.78 -6.65
C GLY A 36 16.88 -2.50 -7.93
N CYS A 37 17.19 -1.23 -8.21
CA CYS A 37 18.08 -0.90 -9.31
C CYS A 37 18.98 0.29 -9.01
N VAL A 38 20.12 0.37 -9.72
CA VAL A 38 21.06 1.49 -9.67
C VAL A 38 20.80 2.43 -10.83
N ALA A 39 20.46 3.68 -10.54
CA ALA A 39 20.40 4.77 -11.50
C ALA A 39 21.77 5.48 -11.53
N ARG A 40 22.61 5.09 -12.49
CA ARG A 40 23.99 5.62 -12.62
C ARG A 40 23.97 7.08 -13.05
N GLY A 41 24.78 7.92 -12.42
CA GLY A 41 24.92 9.34 -12.75
C GLY A 41 23.69 10.20 -12.45
N ALA A 42 22.65 9.65 -11.82
CA ALA A 42 21.38 10.34 -11.55
C ALA A 42 21.53 11.60 -10.69
N ARG A 43 22.59 11.70 -9.88
CA ARG A 43 22.87 12.86 -9.02
C ARG A 43 23.68 13.96 -9.73
N ARG A 44 24.35 13.65 -10.85
CA ARG A 44 25.10 14.63 -11.66
C ARG A 44 24.17 15.42 -12.57
N ASP A 45 23.18 14.76 -13.14
CA ASP A 45 22.17 15.37 -14.03
C ASP A 45 20.98 15.87 -13.22
N LYS A 46 21.21 17.04 -12.57
CA LYS A 46 20.23 17.62 -11.64
C LYS A 46 18.89 18.02 -12.27
N GLN A 47 18.88 18.39 -13.55
CA GLN A 47 17.66 18.91 -14.18
C GLN A 47 16.79 17.81 -14.82
N ARG A 48 17.35 16.91 -15.57
CA ARG A 48 16.58 15.95 -16.37
C ARG A 48 16.25 14.66 -15.62
N ARG A 49 17.24 14.04 -14.96
CA ARG A 49 17.02 12.77 -14.26
C ARG A 49 16.41 12.93 -12.86
N GLN A 50 16.77 13.95 -12.12
CA GLN A 50 16.13 14.18 -10.80
C GLN A 50 14.66 14.53 -10.92
N GLN A 51 14.24 15.24 -11.97
CA GLN A 51 12.81 15.52 -12.20
C GLN A 51 12.02 14.28 -12.61
N ALA A 52 12.64 13.38 -13.41
CA ALA A 52 12.00 12.13 -13.80
C ALA A 52 11.95 11.10 -12.66
N LEU A 53 12.97 11.06 -11.78
CA LEU A 53 13.09 10.07 -10.71
C LEU A 53 12.42 10.53 -9.41
N GLN A 54 11.17 10.96 -9.49
CA GLN A 54 10.37 11.37 -8.33
C GLN A 54 9.33 10.30 -7.97
N PRO A 55 8.99 10.13 -6.69
CA PRO A 55 7.90 9.24 -6.30
C PRO A 55 6.57 9.69 -6.93
N PHE A 56 5.62 8.77 -7.01
CA PHE A 56 4.23 8.98 -7.47
C PHE A 56 4.09 9.34 -8.96
N SER A 57 5.18 9.32 -9.74
CA SER A 57 5.13 9.54 -11.18
C SER A 57 5.06 8.20 -11.91
N PRO A 58 4.09 7.99 -12.82
CA PRO A 58 4.05 6.80 -13.66
C PRO A 58 5.20 6.86 -14.68
N LEU A 59 6.03 5.84 -14.69
CA LEU A 59 7.22 5.73 -15.50
C LEU A 59 7.16 4.52 -16.44
N LEU A 60 7.85 4.61 -17.56
CA LEU A 60 8.28 3.49 -18.38
C LEU A 60 9.77 3.31 -18.20
N VAL A 61 10.19 2.12 -17.75
CA VAL A 61 11.60 1.84 -17.44
C VAL A 61 12.09 0.59 -18.15
N SER A 62 13.36 0.59 -18.55
CA SER A 62 14.07 -0.63 -18.91
C SER A 62 15.09 -0.98 -17.84
N LEU A 63 15.19 -2.27 -17.52
CA LEU A 63 16.10 -2.79 -16.51
C LEU A 63 17.17 -3.66 -17.17
N LEU A 64 18.44 -3.46 -16.81
CA LEU A 64 19.59 -4.12 -17.36
C LEU A 64 20.26 -5.02 -16.33
N GLY A 65 20.78 -6.16 -16.79
CA GLY A 65 21.55 -7.10 -15.98
C GLY A 65 20.71 -8.22 -15.38
N ASN A 66 21.41 -9.33 -15.03
CA ASN A 66 20.79 -10.57 -14.53
C ASN A 66 20.92 -10.74 -13.00
N ARG A 67 21.58 -9.78 -12.32
CA ARG A 67 21.73 -9.81 -10.86
C ARG A 67 20.48 -9.29 -10.19
N THR A 68 20.29 -9.60 -8.91
CA THR A 68 19.20 -9.07 -8.06
C THR A 68 19.14 -7.55 -8.17
N LEU A 69 20.23 -6.86 -7.92
CA LEU A 69 20.30 -5.41 -8.12
C LEU A 69 20.53 -5.11 -9.61
N LYS A 70 19.50 -4.63 -10.29
CA LYS A 70 19.53 -4.26 -11.71
C LYS A 70 20.23 -2.92 -11.94
N THR A 71 20.45 -2.56 -13.20
CA THR A 71 20.84 -1.20 -13.60
C THR A 71 19.67 -0.57 -14.34
N LEU A 72 19.29 0.64 -13.96
CA LEU A 72 18.28 1.42 -14.68
C LEU A 72 18.83 1.82 -16.05
N GLY A 73 18.15 1.42 -17.11
CA GLY A 73 18.44 1.79 -18.50
C GLY A 73 17.73 3.08 -18.89
N SER A 74 16.77 2.98 -19.82
CA SER A 74 15.90 4.10 -20.18
C SER A 74 14.87 4.37 -19.08
N VAL A 75 14.48 5.64 -18.96
CA VAL A 75 13.37 6.09 -18.13
C VAL A 75 12.63 7.18 -18.86
N GLU A 76 11.31 7.02 -18.98
CA GLU A 76 10.41 7.96 -19.63
C GLU A 76 9.15 8.11 -18.77
N ASN A 77 8.48 9.25 -18.84
CA ASN A 77 7.18 9.42 -18.20
C ASN A 77 6.12 8.65 -19.00
N ALA A 78 5.39 7.74 -18.35
CA ALA A 78 4.29 7.00 -18.96
C ALA A 78 3.03 7.85 -19.15
N ALA A 79 2.82 8.82 -18.25
CA ALA A 79 1.69 9.75 -18.24
C ALA A 79 2.06 11.05 -17.52
N ALA A 80 1.10 11.96 -17.42
CA ALA A 80 1.25 13.18 -16.63
C ALA A 80 1.56 12.84 -15.16
N ARG A 81 2.44 13.62 -14.56
CA ARG A 81 2.83 13.44 -13.17
C ARG A 81 1.64 13.68 -12.23
N LEU A 82 1.44 12.77 -11.29
CA LEU A 82 0.48 12.94 -10.22
C LEU A 82 1.07 13.85 -9.13
N TRP A 83 0.41 14.98 -8.88
CA TRP A 83 0.82 15.92 -7.85
C TRP A 83 0.02 15.70 -6.57
N LEU A 84 0.59 14.96 -5.64
CA LEU A 84 0.04 14.83 -4.29
C LEU A 84 0.35 16.10 -3.50
N LYS A 85 -0.58 16.55 -2.67
CA LYS A 85 -0.44 17.76 -1.83
C LYS A 85 -0.86 17.47 -0.39
N GLY A 86 -0.33 18.25 0.54
CA GLY A 86 -0.71 18.17 1.94
C GLY A 86 -0.63 16.76 2.50
N ARG A 87 -1.69 16.30 3.15
CA ARG A 87 -1.80 14.96 3.77
C ARG A 87 -1.70 13.82 2.76
N ALA A 88 -2.09 14.03 1.49
CA ALA A 88 -2.01 13.01 0.44
C ALA A 88 -0.56 12.57 0.15
N VAL A 89 0.42 13.48 0.27
CA VAL A 89 1.86 13.13 0.14
C VAL A 89 2.26 12.08 1.17
N TYR A 90 1.86 12.26 2.42
CA TYR A 90 2.20 11.33 3.50
C TYR A 90 1.47 9.99 3.35
N ALA A 91 0.25 10.00 2.83
CA ALA A 91 -0.48 8.80 2.48
C ALA A 91 0.23 8.00 1.37
N GLY A 92 0.71 8.68 0.34
CA GLY A 92 1.52 8.05 -0.71
C GLY A 92 2.85 7.51 -0.17
N LEU A 93 3.57 8.28 0.66
CA LEU A 93 4.81 7.81 1.31
C LEU A 93 4.56 6.61 2.23
N TYR A 94 3.44 6.58 2.92
CA TYR A 94 3.02 5.45 3.73
C TYR A 94 2.77 4.20 2.88
N ALA A 95 2.05 4.32 1.78
CA ALA A 95 1.84 3.22 0.85
C ALA A 95 3.17 2.69 0.28
N ASN A 96 4.08 3.59 -0.12
CA ASN A 96 5.42 3.24 -0.57
C ASN A 96 6.19 2.44 0.50
N GLU A 97 6.16 2.90 1.75
CA GLU A 97 6.86 2.24 2.84
C GLU A 97 6.28 0.85 3.13
N LEU A 98 4.95 0.68 3.05
CA LEU A 98 4.32 -0.64 3.17
C LEU A 98 4.80 -1.59 2.07
N LEU A 99 4.79 -1.16 0.80
CA LEU A 99 5.23 -1.96 -0.33
C LEU A 99 6.71 -2.36 -0.20
N VAL A 100 7.59 -1.43 0.19
CA VAL A 100 9.02 -1.72 0.37
C VAL A 100 9.26 -2.71 1.51
N ARG A 101 8.46 -2.66 2.59
CA ARG A 101 8.68 -3.49 3.77
C ARG A 101 8.02 -4.87 3.69
N LEU A 102 6.92 -4.98 2.96
CA LEU A 102 6.08 -6.17 2.98
C LEU A 102 6.19 -7.02 1.71
N LEU A 103 6.43 -6.40 0.54
CA LEU A 103 6.55 -7.19 -0.69
C LEU A 103 7.89 -7.90 -0.79
N PRO A 104 7.90 -9.18 -1.17
CA PRO A 104 9.10 -9.86 -1.61
C PRO A 104 9.67 -9.19 -2.85
N GLU A 105 10.98 -9.35 -3.08
CA GLU A 105 11.65 -8.80 -4.25
C GLU A 105 11.55 -9.76 -5.44
N GLY A 106 11.20 -9.22 -6.61
CA GLY A 106 11.22 -9.99 -7.86
C GLY A 106 9.96 -10.80 -8.16
N GLU A 107 8.90 -10.65 -7.40
CA GLU A 107 7.61 -11.29 -7.62
C GLU A 107 6.59 -10.31 -8.20
N ALA A 108 6.03 -10.66 -9.37
CA ALA A 108 5.03 -9.84 -10.03
C ALA A 108 3.67 -9.91 -9.31
N HIS A 109 3.11 -8.75 -9.00
CA HIS A 109 1.79 -8.58 -8.37
C HIS A 109 0.97 -7.61 -9.21
N TYR A 110 0.40 -8.07 -10.32
CA TYR A 110 -0.32 -7.20 -11.27
C TYR A 110 -1.51 -6.49 -10.63
N THR A 111 -2.29 -7.20 -9.84
CA THR A 111 -3.42 -6.63 -9.11
C THR A 111 -2.97 -5.50 -8.19
N LEU A 112 -1.91 -5.72 -7.42
CA LEU A 112 -1.39 -4.74 -6.49
C LEU A 112 -0.77 -3.53 -7.20
N PHE A 113 -0.13 -3.73 -8.37
CA PHE A 113 0.35 -2.62 -9.20
C PHE A 113 -0.81 -1.70 -9.61
N ALA A 114 -1.91 -2.29 -10.11
CA ALA A 114 -3.12 -1.53 -10.46
C ALA A 114 -3.75 -0.83 -9.25
N MET A 115 -3.82 -1.51 -8.09
CA MET A 115 -4.35 -0.93 -6.85
C MET A 115 -3.52 0.25 -6.34
N TYR A 116 -2.20 0.16 -6.44
CA TYR A 116 -1.31 1.27 -6.10
C TYR A 116 -1.52 2.47 -7.03
N GLN A 117 -1.68 2.23 -8.33
CA GLN A 117 -2.00 3.29 -9.29
C GLN A 117 -3.34 3.96 -8.94
N MET A 118 -4.40 3.18 -8.70
CA MET A 118 -5.71 3.70 -8.30
C MET A 118 -5.64 4.51 -7.00
N LEU A 119 -4.85 4.06 -6.02
CA LEU A 119 -4.62 4.83 -4.80
C LEU A 119 -4.01 6.20 -5.12
N LEU A 120 -2.93 6.24 -5.91
CA LEU A 120 -2.26 7.50 -6.26
C LEU A 120 -3.18 8.46 -7.02
N GLU A 121 -4.00 7.94 -7.94
CA GLU A 121 -5.00 8.72 -8.68
C GLU A 121 -6.05 9.31 -7.74
N ALA A 122 -6.59 8.50 -6.81
CA ALA A 122 -7.52 8.96 -5.79
C ALA A 122 -6.90 10.04 -4.90
N LEU A 123 -5.67 9.84 -4.45
CA LEU A 123 -4.94 10.81 -3.62
C LEU A 123 -4.67 12.13 -4.36
N ALA A 124 -4.42 12.08 -5.67
CA ALA A 124 -4.17 13.27 -6.49
C ALA A 124 -5.43 14.12 -6.72
N GLN A 125 -6.62 13.51 -6.66
CA GLN A 125 -7.90 14.19 -6.83
C GLN A 125 -8.39 14.89 -5.55
N LEU A 126 -7.79 14.61 -4.39
CA LEU A 126 -8.20 15.20 -3.13
C LEU A 126 -7.99 16.72 -3.14
N LYS A 127 -9.05 17.46 -2.84
CA LYS A 127 -9.03 18.92 -2.70
C LYS A 127 -8.95 19.28 -1.21
N GLY A 128 -7.93 20.06 -0.86
CA GLY A 128 -7.76 20.55 0.51
C GLY A 128 -7.00 19.57 1.43
N ASP A 129 -7.04 19.86 2.71
CA ASP A 129 -6.31 19.12 3.76
C ASP A 129 -7.22 18.23 4.63
N ASP A 130 -8.43 17.94 4.12
CA ASP A 130 -9.40 17.08 4.80
C ASP A 130 -8.89 15.63 4.80
N SER A 131 -8.89 15.00 5.98
CA SER A 131 -8.43 13.62 6.17
C SER A 131 -9.51 12.58 5.82
N ASN A 132 -10.78 12.98 5.81
CA ASN A 132 -11.89 12.03 5.65
C ASN A 132 -11.94 11.38 4.26
N PRO A 133 -11.81 12.10 3.13
CA PRO A 133 -11.77 11.48 1.81
C PRO A 133 -10.54 10.59 1.56
N LEU A 134 -9.49 10.76 2.36
CA LEU A 134 -8.22 10.04 2.22
C LEU A 134 -8.29 8.63 2.84
N GLU A 135 -9.11 8.44 3.88
CA GLU A 135 -9.11 7.17 4.62
C GLU A 135 -9.68 6.01 3.81
N GLY A 136 -10.76 6.20 3.05
CA GLY A 136 -11.37 5.12 2.24
C GLY A 136 -10.39 4.49 1.24
N PRO A 137 -9.76 5.26 0.33
CA PRO A 137 -8.76 4.74 -0.59
C PRO A 137 -7.59 4.04 0.11
N LEU A 138 -7.13 4.58 1.27
CA LEU A 138 -6.07 3.94 2.06
C LEU A 138 -6.52 2.60 2.65
N ARG A 139 -7.71 2.51 3.24
CA ARG A 139 -8.24 1.24 3.79
C ARG A 139 -8.36 0.20 2.71
N ARG A 140 -8.89 0.59 1.52
CA ARG A 140 -8.96 -0.30 0.37
C ARG A 140 -7.58 -0.86 -0.01
N PHE A 141 -6.60 0.02 -0.19
CA PHE A 141 -5.24 -0.37 -0.53
C PHE A 141 -4.60 -1.30 0.51
N GLU A 142 -4.72 -0.97 1.80
CA GLU A 142 -4.17 -1.80 2.89
C GLU A 142 -4.77 -3.21 2.92
N LEU A 143 -6.10 -3.32 2.82
CA LEU A 143 -6.79 -4.62 2.84
C LEU A 143 -6.43 -5.46 1.61
N GLN A 144 -6.33 -4.84 0.45
CA GLN A 144 -5.92 -5.53 -0.78
C GLN A 144 -4.46 -5.96 -0.74
N LEU A 145 -3.55 -5.14 -0.20
CA LEU A 145 -2.17 -5.52 0.03
C LEU A 145 -2.09 -6.73 0.98
N LEU A 146 -2.83 -6.69 2.09
CA LEU A 146 -2.87 -7.79 3.05
C LEU A 146 -3.46 -9.08 2.45
N ALA A 147 -4.50 -8.96 1.62
CA ALA A 147 -5.10 -10.10 0.91
C ALA A 147 -4.13 -10.71 -0.10
N GLU A 148 -3.44 -9.89 -0.91
CA GLU A 148 -2.43 -10.34 -1.88
C GLU A 148 -1.26 -11.07 -1.20
N LEU A 149 -0.92 -10.67 0.03
CA LEU A 149 0.11 -11.33 0.85
C LEU A 149 -0.41 -12.53 1.67
N GLY A 150 -1.70 -12.90 1.49
CA GLY A 150 -2.31 -13.99 2.23
C GLY A 150 -2.47 -13.74 3.73
N SER A 151 -2.40 -12.47 4.16
CA SER A 151 -2.43 -12.07 5.57
C SER A 151 -3.75 -11.44 6.02
N CYS A 152 -4.73 -11.32 5.11
CA CYS A 152 -6.09 -10.90 5.43
C CYS A 152 -6.99 -12.14 5.43
N PRO A 153 -7.55 -12.54 6.57
CA PRO A 153 -8.52 -13.63 6.58
C PRO A 153 -9.79 -13.22 5.83
N PRO A 154 -10.55 -14.17 5.27
CA PRO A 154 -11.85 -13.87 4.68
C PRO A 154 -12.75 -13.16 5.71
N LEU A 155 -13.31 -12.01 5.33
CA LEU A 155 -14.10 -11.16 6.24
C LEU A 155 -15.55 -11.63 6.36
N ASP A 156 -16.02 -12.42 5.42
CA ASP A 156 -17.36 -13.01 5.34
C ASP A 156 -17.43 -14.44 5.87
N TYR A 157 -16.31 -14.99 6.32
CA TYR A 157 -16.18 -16.37 6.82
C TYR A 157 -15.73 -16.42 8.27
N CYS A 158 -16.39 -17.25 9.05
CA CYS A 158 -16.08 -17.52 10.46
C CYS A 158 -15.39 -18.90 10.59
N ALA A 159 -14.13 -18.91 10.97
CA ALA A 159 -13.33 -20.12 11.13
C ALA A 159 -13.87 -21.02 12.26
N GLY A 160 -14.33 -20.42 13.36
CA GLY A 160 -14.81 -21.14 14.52
C GLY A 160 -16.10 -21.95 14.28
N SER A 161 -17.05 -21.39 13.51
CA SER A 161 -18.30 -22.07 13.13
C SER A 161 -18.23 -22.79 11.78
N ARG A 162 -17.14 -22.60 11.03
CA ARG A 162 -16.95 -23.06 9.64
C ARG A 162 -18.11 -22.64 8.72
N GLY A 163 -18.58 -21.41 8.90
CA GLY A 163 -19.72 -20.86 8.15
C GLY A 163 -19.56 -19.38 7.85
N THR A 164 -20.58 -18.80 7.24
CA THR A 164 -20.60 -17.38 6.92
C THR A 164 -20.75 -16.51 8.17
N VAL A 165 -20.19 -15.31 8.12
CA VAL A 165 -20.37 -14.28 9.13
C VAL A 165 -21.83 -13.84 9.14
N SER A 166 -22.45 -13.78 10.34
CA SER A 166 -23.81 -13.29 10.56
C SER A 166 -23.78 -11.84 11.06
N GLU A 167 -24.59 -10.99 10.46
CA GLU A 167 -24.62 -9.55 10.75
C GLU A 167 -24.84 -9.23 12.25
N GLY A 168 -25.73 -9.96 12.90
CA GLY A 168 -26.08 -9.79 14.32
C GLY A 168 -25.10 -10.40 15.32
N ALA A 169 -24.06 -11.11 14.87
CA ALA A 169 -23.08 -11.76 15.74
C ALA A 169 -21.83 -10.90 15.94
N CYS A 170 -21.02 -11.28 16.93
CA CYS A 170 -19.72 -10.65 17.19
C CYS A 170 -18.60 -11.68 17.00
N TYR A 171 -17.49 -11.22 16.51
CA TYR A 171 -16.33 -12.03 16.18
C TYR A 171 -15.05 -11.40 16.74
N ARG A 172 -14.09 -12.23 17.11
CA ARG A 172 -12.74 -11.83 17.46
C ARG A 172 -11.78 -12.28 16.37
N LEU A 173 -10.89 -11.40 15.97
CA LEU A 173 -9.81 -11.75 15.05
C LEU A 173 -8.70 -12.50 15.79
N GLU A 174 -8.45 -13.72 15.38
CA GLU A 174 -7.30 -14.53 15.76
C GLU A 174 -6.37 -14.70 14.55
N LEU A 175 -5.12 -14.23 14.66
CA LEU A 175 -4.24 -14.05 13.49
C LEU A 175 -3.98 -15.36 12.72
N GLU A 176 -3.95 -16.49 13.41
CA GLU A 176 -3.68 -17.79 12.80
C GLU A 176 -4.96 -18.49 12.29
N GLN A 177 -6.12 -18.15 12.85
CA GLN A 177 -7.38 -18.84 12.56
C GLN A 177 -8.36 -17.99 11.75
N GLY A 178 -8.23 -16.68 11.80
CA GLY A 178 -9.23 -15.73 11.26
C GLY A 178 -10.29 -15.35 12.29
N PHE A 179 -11.51 -15.13 11.85
CA PHE A 179 -12.59 -14.69 12.74
C PHE A 179 -13.23 -15.86 13.47
N VAL A 180 -13.29 -15.75 14.80
CA VAL A 180 -13.95 -16.74 15.69
C VAL A 180 -15.13 -16.08 16.41
N PRO A 181 -16.27 -16.79 16.62
CA PRO A 181 -17.44 -16.19 17.23
C PRO A 181 -17.19 -15.88 18.70
N VAL A 182 -17.76 -14.76 19.18
CA VAL A 182 -17.71 -14.36 20.58
C VAL A 182 -19.12 -14.35 21.13
N HIS A 183 -19.38 -15.19 22.14
CA HIS A 183 -20.65 -15.17 22.88
C HIS A 183 -20.64 -14.02 23.87
N ARG A 184 -21.51 -13.02 23.64
CA ARG A 184 -21.66 -11.85 24.51
C ARG A 184 -22.96 -11.94 25.31
N ARG A 185 -22.85 -11.75 26.61
CA ARG A 185 -24.02 -11.52 27.49
C ARG A 185 -24.12 -10.02 27.69
N GLY A 186 -25.14 -9.39 27.06
CA GLY A 186 -25.43 -7.95 27.20
C GLY A 186 -24.66 -7.02 26.27
N GLY A 187 -25.17 -5.79 26.09
CA GLY A 187 -24.74 -4.78 25.09
C GLY A 187 -23.44 -4.03 25.40
N ASN A 188 -22.42 -4.69 25.92
CA ASN A 188 -21.10 -4.07 26.17
C ASN A 188 -20.39 -3.67 24.86
N ALA A 189 -19.62 -2.57 24.89
CA ALA A 189 -18.80 -2.12 23.76
C ALA A 189 -17.82 -3.21 23.28
N LEU A 190 -17.50 -3.24 21.96
CA LEU A 190 -16.53 -4.16 21.38
C LEU A 190 -15.15 -3.96 22.02
N ARG A 191 -14.47 -5.06 22.34
CA ARG A 191 -13.10 -5.03 22.86
C ARG A 191 -12.10 -4.87 21.69
N ASP A 192 -10.85 -4.60 22.03
CA ASP A 192 -9.78 -4.58 21.02
C ASP A 192 -9.68 -5.95 20.33
N GLY A 193 -9.61 -5.93 19.00
CA GLY A 193 -9.63 -7.15 18.16
C GLY A 193 -11.02 -7.78 17.95
N GLU A 194 -12.10 -7.23 18.50
CA GLU A 194 -13.47 -7.69 18.25
C GLU A 194 -14.17 -6.82 17.19
N PHE A 195 -15.01 -7.47 16.37
CA PHE A 195 -15.76 -6.86 15.28
C PHE A 195 -17.19 -7.40 15.29
N SER A 196 -18.16 -6.55 14.97
CA SER A 196 -19.52 -7.03 14.66
C SER A 196 -19.57 -7.64 13.27
N GLY A 197 -20.49 -8.57 13.02
CA GLY A 197 -20.70 -9.11 11.68
C GLY A 197 -21.12 -8.02 10.70
N ALA A 198 -21.90 -7.03 11.13
CA ALA A 198 -22.26 -5.86 10.31
C ALA A 198 -21.01 -5.06 9.86
N GLU A 199 -20.02 -4.85 10.75
CA GLU A 199 -18.76 -4.19 10.39
C GLU A 199 -17.98 -5.00 9.35
N LEU A 200 -17.85 -6.32 9.53
CA LEU A 200 -17.11 -7.18 8.62
C LEU A 200 -17.76 -7.25 7.24
N LEU A 201 -19.06 -7.52 7.18
CA LEU A 201 -19.82 -7.58 5.92
C LEU A 201 -19.88 -6.21 5.22
N GLY A 202 -19.99 -5.12 5.99
CA GLY A 202 -19.92 -3.77 5.46
C GLY A 202 -18.55 -3.46 4.83
N ILE A 203 -17.44 -3.94 5.41
CA ILE A 203 -16.10 -3.79 4.82
C ILE A 203 -16.00 -4.58 3.51
N VAL A 204 -16.55 -5.80 3.44
CA VAL A 204 -16.61 -6.59 2.18
C VAL A 204 -17.34 -5.79 1.11
N GLN A 205 -18.52 -5.28 1.40
CA GLN A 205 -19.31 -4.47 0.47
C GLN A 205 -18.57 -3.20 0.03
N ALA A 206 -17.85 -2.54 0.95
CA ALA A 206 -17.06 -1.36 0.63
C ALA A 206 -15.86 -1.68 -0.29
N LEU A 207 -15.24 -2.85 -0.13
CA LEU A 207 -14.18 -3.33 -1.02
C LEU A 207 -14.70 -3.60 -2.44
N GLU A 208 -15.86 -4.21 -2.57
CA GLU A 208 -16.51 -4.53 -3.86
C GLU A 208 -17.01 -3.28 -4.57
N SER A 209 -17.76 -2.43 -3.88
CA SER A 209 -18.37 -1.23 -4.46
C SER A 209 -17.39 -0.06 -4.64
N GLY A 210 -16.29 -0.06 -3.89
CA GLY A 210 -15.36 1.08 -3.80
C GLY A 210 -15.89 2.25 -2.97
N GLN A 211 -17.10 2.14 -2.41
CA GLN A 211 -17.72 3.19 -1.58
C GLN A 211 -17.47 2.92 -0.09
N TRP A 212 -16.94 3.90 0.60
CA TRP A 212 -16.55 3.79 2.02
C TRP A 212 -17.41 4.68 2.90
N PRO A 213 -18.52 4.18 3.47
CA PRO A 213 -19.30 4.91 4.45
C PRO A 213 -18.44 5.32 5.66
N VAL A 214 -18.65 6.53 6.18
CA VAL A 214 -17.85 7.09 7.27
C VAL A 214 -17.85 6.17 8.51
N GLY A 215 -18.97 5.53 8.81
CA GLY A 215 -19.08 4.58 9.91
C GLY A 215 -18.22 3.32 9.79
N LEU A 216 -17.80 2.94 8.59
CA LEU A 216 -16.93 1.78 8.35
C LEU A 216 -15.44 2.11 8.41
N LEU A 217 -15.05 3.37 8.35
CA LEU A 217 -13.63 3.76 8.39
C LEU A 217 -12.92 3.38 9.71
N PRO A 218 -13.53 3.60 10.91
CA PRO A 218 -12.91 3.18 12.17
C PRO A 218 -12.70 1.66 12.29
N PRO A 219 -13.69 0.78 12.05
CA PRO A 219 -13.48 -0.66 12.12
C PRO A 219 -12.50 -1.16 11.06
N ALA A 220 -12.54 -0.67 9.82
CA ALA A 220 -11.57 -1.01 8.79
C ALA A 220 -10.15 -0.60 9.20
N LYS A 221 -9.97 0.58 9.79
CA LYS A 221 -8.67 1.05 10.31
C LYS A 221 -8.17 0.17 11.46
N ARG A 222 -9.05 -0.20 12.39
CA ARG A 222 -8.71 -1.11 13.50
C ARG A 222 -8.24 -2.46 12.96
N LEU A 223 -8.96 -3.03 11.99
CA LEU A 223 -8.63 -4.28 11.34
C LEU A 223 -7.25 -4.22 10.67
N THR A 224 -7.05 -3.25 9.78
CA THR A 224 -5.76 -3.12 9.06
C THR A 224 -4.59 -2.84 9.99
N GLN A 225 -4.80 -2.11 11.10
CA GLN A 225 -3.75 -1.86 12.10
C GLN A 225 -3.31 -3.14 12.80
N ILE A 226 -4.24 -4.02 13.17
CA ILE A 226 -3.93 -5.31 13.81
C ILE A 226 -3.13 -6.18 12.84
N LEU A 227 -3.62 -6.37 11.62
CA LEU A 227 -2.98 -7.21 10.61
C LEU A 227 -1.61 -6.69 10.18
N LEU A 228 -1.50 -5.39 9.90
CA LEU A 228 -0.22 -4.76 9.53
C LEU A 228 0.80 -4.80 10.67
N ARG A 229 0.37 -4.64 11.92
CA ARG A 229 1.27 -4.74 13.08
C ARG A 229 1.87 -6.12 13.19
N ALA A 230 1.09 -7.17 12.96
CA ALA A 230 1.58 -8.55 12.96
C ALA A 230 2.68 -8.78 11.91
N MET A 231 2.55 -8.19 10.72
CA MET A 231 3.52 -8.33 9.63
C MET A 231 4.75 -7.43 9.77
N LEU A 232 4.57 -6.19 10.23
CA LEU A 232 5.63 -5.18 10.30
C LEU A 232 6.52 -5.33 11.54
N GLY A 233 6.03 -6.03 12.58
CA GLY A 233 6.69 -6.10 13.89
C GLY A 233 6.78 -4.74 14.58
N ASP A 234 7.70 -4.61 15.52
CA ASP A 234 7.82 -3.44 16.39
C ASP A 234 8.49 -2.21 15.75
N LYS A 235 9.08 -2.37 14.56
CA LYS A 235 9.77 -1.27 13.88
C LYS A 235 8.77 -0.24 13.35
N PRO A 236 8.76 1.01 13.88
CA PRO A 236 7.78 2.02 13.49
C PRO A 236 7.92 2.40 12.01
N LEU A 237 6.81 2.81 11.42
CA LEU A 237 6.78 3.38 10.07
C LEU A 237 7.28 4.82 10.10
N ARG A 238 8.29 5.12 9.29
CA ARG A 238 8.88 6.46 9.17
C ARG A 238 7.88 7.48 8.63
N SER A 239 7.07 7.07 7.66
CA SER A 239 5.99 7.90 7.11
C SER A 239 4.98 8.36 8.16
N ARG A 240 4.60 7.48 9.10
CA ARG A 240 3.74 7.84 10.24
C ARG A 240 4.43 8.80 11.21
N THR A 241 5.73 8.64 11.43
CA THR A 241 6.51 9.56 12.27
C THR A 241 6.57 10.94 11.64
N LEU A 242 6.88 11.03 10.35
CA LEU A 242 6.88 12.28 9.59
C LEU A 242 5.51 12.97 9.60
N PHE A 243 4.43 12.20 9.37
CA PHE A 243 3.07 12.73 9.43
C PHE A 243 2.77 13.36 10.81
N ARG A 244 3.12 12.66 11.90
CA ARG A 244 2.93 13.17 13.27
C ARG A 244 3.76 14.43 13.56
N GLN A 245 4.96 14.55 13.03
CA GLN A 245 5.79 15.75 13.19
C GLN A 245 5.17 16.99 12.52
N VAL A 246 4.43 16.81 11.43
CA VAL A 246 3.85 17.91 10.66
C VAL A 246 2.41 18.22 11.09
N TYR A 247 1.62 17.20 11.39
CA TYR A 247 0.18 17.34 11.63
C TYR A 247 -0.28 16.90 13.04
N GLY A 248 0.59 16.26 13.82
CA GLY A 248 0.30 15.86 15.19
C GLY A 248 0.54 17.03 16.13
N LYS A 249 -0.49 17.85 16.33
CA LYS A 249 -0.59 18.79 17.44
C LYS A 249 -1.44 18.18 18.53
#